data_0a531a5eba84a4f7692b5f985236d21d
#
_entry.id   0a531a5eba84a4f7692b5f985236d21d
#
_cell.length_a   1.000
_cell.length_b   1.000
_cell.length_c   1.000
_cell.angle_alpha   90.00
_cell.angle_beta   90.00
_cell.angle_gamma   90.00
#
_symmetry.space_group_name_H-M   'P 1'
#
loop_
_entity.id
_entity.type
_entity.pdbx_description
1 polymer ?
#
loop_
_entity_poly.entity_id
_entity_poly.type
_entity_poly.pdbx_seq_one_letter_code
_entity_poly.pdbx_strand_id
1 'polypeptide(L)'
;GQEFSGYVSQLDAAIERIEASRPALLELALGGTAVGTGLNTHPHFADRVASSIAARTGLPFITAPNKFAQLAAHDAVVAASAALNGLAASLMKIANDIRMLGSGPRCGIGELSLPANEPGSSIMPGKVNPTQSEALTMVCTQVMGNHTTITIAGSNGHFELNVFKPVMIY
;
A
#
# COMPACT_ATOMS: atom_id res chain seq x y z
N GLY A 1 -24.58 -13.19 6.95
CA GLY A 1 -23.54 -14.22 6.67
C GLY A 1 -23.00 -14.12 5.26
N GLN A 2 -23.85 -14.15 4.25
CA GLN A 2 -23.43 -14.11 2.84
C GLN A 2 -22.74 -12.80 2.46
N GLU A 3 -23.25 -11.65 2.91
CA GLU A 3 -22.62 -10.35 2.67
C GLU A 3 -21.18 -10.31 3.25
N PHE A 4 -21.03 -10.75 4.50
CA PHE A 4 -19.71 -10.81 5.13
C PHE A 4 -18.76 -11.82 4.45
N SER A 5 -19.28 -12.91 3.90
CA SER A 5 -18.44 -13.83 3.10
C SER A 5 -17.91 -13.16 1.81
N GLY A 6 -18.71 -12.25 1.23
CA GLY A 6 -18.25 -11.41 0.12
C GLY A 6 -17.09 -10.50 0.52
N TYR A 7 -17.17 -9.88 1.70
CA TYR A 7 -16.06 -9.05 2.22
C TYR A 7 -14.78 -9.87 2.43
N VAL A 8 -14.89 -11.05 3.02
CA VAL A 8 -13.75 -11.97 3.19
C VAL A 8 -13.11 -12.29 1.85
N SER A 9 -13.91 -12.68 0.86
CA SER A 9 -13.40 -12.99 -0.48
C SER A 9 -12.68 -11.80 -1.15
N GLN A 10 -13.19 -10.57 -0.96
CA GLN A 10 -12.53 -9.37 -1.48
C GLN A 10 -11.19 -9.12 -0.79
N LEU A 11 -11.10 -9.34 0.52
CA LEU A 11 -9.87 -9.16 1.29
C LEU A 11 -8.82 -10.23 0.96
N ASP A 12 -9.22 -11.49 0.83
CA ASP A 12 -8.33 -12.58 0.42
C ASP A 12 -7.71 -12.29 -0.95
N ALA A 13 -8.54 -11.92 -1.93
CA ALA A 13 -8.06 -11.54 -3.26
C ALA A 13 -7.17 -10.27 -3.24
N ALA A 14 -7.38 -9.35 -2.29
CA ALA A 14 -6.50 -8.19 -2.13
C ALA A 14 -5.14 -8.58 -1.54
N ILE A 15 -5.10 -9.51 -0.58
CA ILE A 15 -3.86 -10.07 -0.02
C ILE A 15 -3.05 -10.74 -1.13
N GLU A 16 -3.69 -11.57 -1.97
CA GLU A 16 -3.02 -12.22 -3.09
C GLU A 16 -2.38 -11.19 -4.06
N ARG A 17 -3.10 -10.11 -4.39
CA ARG A 17 -2.55 -9.05 -5.24
C ARG A 17 -1.36 -8.33 -4.61
N ILE A 18 -1.39 -8.07 -3.31
CA ILE A 18 -0.27 -7.46 -2.58
C ILE A 18 0.94 -8.40 -2.60
N GLU A 19 0.74 -9.67 -2.28
CA GLU A 19 1.83 -10.66 -2.32
C GLU A 19 2.41 -10.83 -3.73
N ALA A 20 1.58 -10.79 -4.77
CA ALA A 20 2.03 -10.84 -6.16
C ALA A 20 2.89 -9.64 -6.58
N SER A 21 2.73 -8.49 -5.95
CA SER A 21 3.55 -7.29 -6.23
C SER A 21 4.93 -7.34 -5.56
N ARG A 22 5.10 -8.17 -4.54
CA ARG A 22 6.29 -8.19 -3.68
C ARG A 22 7.59 -8.62 -4.37
N PRO A 23 7.63 -9.62 -5.28
CA PRO A 23 8.87 -10.05 -5.90
C PRO A 23 9.63 -8.92 -6.61
N ALA A 24 8.93 -8.06 -7.33
CA ALA A 24 9.54 -6.94 -8.05
C ALA A 24 10.19 -5.90 -7.10
N LEU A 25 9.68 -5.74 -5.87
CA LEU A 25 10.27 -4.88 -4.85
C LEU A 25 11.60 -5.42 -4.29
N LEU A 26 11.89 -6.70 -4.49
CA LEU A 26 13.09 -7.36 -3.99
C LEU A 26 14.27 -7.27 -4.98
N GLU A 27 14.06 -6.72 -6.16
CA GLU A 27 15.08 -6.47 -7.17
C GLU A 27 15.76 -5.12 -6.93
N LEU A 28 17.05 -5.14 -6.58
CA LEU A 28 17.78 -3.94 -6.20
C LEU A 28 18.52 -3.31 -7.39
N ALA A 29 18.32 -2.01 -7.61
CA ALA A 29 19.10 -1.21 -8.56
C ALA A 29 20.56 -1.02 -8.11
N LEU A 30 20.85 -1.27 -6.84
CA LEU A 30 22.15 -1.08 -6.22
C LEU A 30 23.25 -1.84 -6.98
N GLY A 31 24.34 -1.14 -7.26
CA GLY A 31 25.44 -1.64 -8.09
C GLY A 31 25.42 -1.14 -9.53
N GLY A 32 24.34 -0.49 -9.99
CA GLY A 32 24.30 0.16 -11.30
C GLY A 32 25.18 1.43 -11.38
N THR A 33 25.50 2.00 -10.23
CA THR A 33 26.25 3.27 -10.07
C THR A 33 25.54 4.46 -10.74
N ALA A 34 26.26 5.34 -11.42
CA ALA A 34 25.67 6.57 -11.96
C ALA A 34 24.73 6.33 -13.15
N VAL A 35 25.09 5.38 -14.03
CA VAL A 35 24.44 5.22 -15.34
C VAL A 35 24.04 3.77 -15.67
N GLY A 36 23.88 2.94 -14.68
CA GLY A 36 23.40 1.56 -14.85
C GLY A 36 24.44 0.52 -15.23
N THR A 37 25.69 0.95 -15.51
CA THR A 37 26.75 0.08 -16.01
C THR A 37 27.63 -0.55 -14.92
N GLY A 38 27.49 -0.11 -13.67
CA GLY A 38 28.41 -0.50 -12.59
C GLY A 38 29.78 0.13 -12.67
N LEU A 39 29.91 1.25 -13.38
CA LEU A 39 31.17 1.97 -13.58
C LEU A 39 31.83 2.29 -12.23
N ASN A 40 33.14 2.07 -12.15
CA ASN A 40 33.98 2.32 -10.96
C ASN A 40 33.64 1.45 -9.73
N THR A 41 33.04 0.29 -9.91
CA THR A 41 32.84 -0.69 -8.83
C THR A 41 33.53 -2.02 -9.13
N HIS A 42 33.68 -2.84 -8.09
CA HIS A 42 34.12 -4.21 -8.24
C HIS A 42 33.05 -5.03 -8.99
N PRO A 43 33.41 -5.93 -9.92
CA PRO A 43 32.45 -6.70 -10.74
C PRO A 43 31.39 -7.46 -9.91
N HIS A 44 31.74 -7.93 -8.71
CA HIS A 44 30.84 -8.65 -7.83
C HIS A 44 30.13 -7.75 -6.77
N PHE A 45 30.21 -6.44 -6.89
CA PHE A 45 29.64 -5.55 -5.87
C PHE A 45 28.13 -5.69 -5.77
N ALA A 46 27.42 -5.65 -6.89
CA ALA A 46 25.95 -5.73 -6.94
C ALA A 46 25.41 -7.02 -6.29
N ASP A 47 25.98 -8.17 -6.66
CA ASP A 47 25.56 -9.48 -6.14
C ASP A 47 25.88 -9.62 -4.65
N ARG A 48 27.08 -9.19 -4.24
CA ARG A 48 27.50 -9.30 -2.83
C ARG A 48 26.69 -8.41 -1.91
N VAL A 49 26.35 -7.20 -2.33
CA VAL A 49 25.55 -6.29 -1.52
C VAL A 49 24.10 -6.77 -1.42
N ALA A 50 23.51 -7.25 -2.52
CA ALA A 50 22.17 -7.82 -2.50
C ALA A 50 22.10 -9.04 -1.57
N SER A 51 23.08 -9.95 -1.67
CA SER A 51 23.18 -11.11 -0.77
C SER A 51 23.37 -10.71 0.69
N SER A 52 24.15 -9.66 0.97
CA SER A 52 24.34 -9.15 2.33
C SER A 52 23.04 -8.56 2.89
N ILE A 53 22.28 -7.82 2.08
CA ILE A 53 20.98 -7.28 2.48
C ILE A 53 20.00 -8.44 2.74
N ALA A 54 19.95 -9.42 1.85
CA ALA A 54 19.10 -10.61 2.02
C ALA A 54 19.41 -11.35 3.33
N ALA A 55 20.68 -11.58 3.63
CA ALA A 55 21.10 -12.23 4.88
C ALA A 55 20.73 -11.44 6.14
N ARG A 56 20.79 -10.12 6.09
CA ARG A 56 20.49 -9.24 7.24
C ARG A 56 18.99 -9.04 7.48
N THR A 57 18.18 -9.10 6.42
CA THR A 57 16.73 -8.83 6.49
C THR A 57 15.91 -10.12 6.57
N GLY A 58 16.46 -11.25 6.18
CA GLY A 58 15.73 -12.50 5.99
C GLY A 58 14.79 -12.48 4.78
N LEU A 59 14.89 -11.46 3.92
CA LEU A 59 14.10 -11.33 2.69
C LEU A 59 14.97 -11.67 1.48
N PRO A 60 14.41 -12.32 0.43
CA PRO A 60 15.18 -12.80 -0.72
C PRO A 60 15.50 -11.67 -1.71
N PHE A 61 16.21 -10.64 -1.26
CA PHE A 61 16.70 -9.58 -2.13
C PHE A 61 17.71 -10.12 -3.14
N ILE A 62 17.55 -9.69 -4.38
CA ILE A 62 18.47 -10.00 -5.48
C ILE A 62 18.94 -8.73 -6.18
N THR A 63 20.04 -8.82 -6.90
CA THR A 63 20.44 -7.74 -7.79
C THR A 63 19.52 -7.73 -9.01
N ALA A 64 18.99 -6.55 -9.38
CA ALA A 64 18.08 -6.44 -10.52
C ALA A 64 18.76 -6.94 -11.82
N PRO A 65 18.05 -7.71 -12.65
CA PRO A 65 18.57 -8.19 -13.92
C PRO A 65 18.95 -7.06 -14.88
N ASN A 66 18.23 -5.94 -14.81
CA ASN A 66 18.47 -4.76 -15.63
C ASN A 66 18.57 -3.50 -14.75
N LYS A 67 19.79 -3.00 -14.56
CA LYS A 67 20.06 -1.82 -13.75
C LYS A 67 19.57 -0.53 -14.41
N PHE A 68 19.53 -0.48 -15.73
CA PHE A 68 19.04 0.69 -16.47
C PHE A 68 17.58 0.94 -16.19
N ALA A 69 16.77 -0.12 -16.19
CA ALA A 69 15.36 -0.04 -15.82
C ALA A 69 15.19 0.39 -14.36
N GLN A 70 15.87 -0.28 -13.43
CA GLN A 70 15.63 -0.11 -12.00
C GLN A 70 16.16 1.20 -11.40
N LEU A 71 17.08 1.90 -12.06
CA LEU A 71 17.62 3.15 -11.53
C LEU A 71 16.63 4.32 -11.59
N ALA A 72 15.85 4.41 -12.65
CA ALA A 72 14.91 5.51 -12.87
C ALA A 72 13.44 5.05 -12.80
N ALA A 73 13.11 3.90 -13.36
CA ALA A 73 11.78 3.36 -13.27
C ALA A 73 11.48 2.85 -11.85
N HIS A 74 10.31 3.17 -11.35
CA HIS A 74 9.83 2.71 -10.05
C HIS A 74 8.54 1.90 -10.19
N ASP A 75 8.47 1.12 -11.27
CA ASP A 75 7.29 0.31 -11.62
C ASP A 75 6.89 -0.65 -10.51
N ALA A 76 7.85 -1.23 -9.81
CA ALA A 76 7.59 -2.09 -8.65
C ALA A 76 6.87 -1.35 -7.51
N VAL A 77 7.26 -0.09 -7.24
CA VAL A 77 6.62 0.74 -6.20
C VAL A 77 5.22 1.16 -6.66
N VAL A 78 5.06 1.52 -7.93
CA VAL A 78 3.75 1.85 -8.51
C VAL A 78 2.81 0.65 -8.45
N ALA A 79 3.29 -0.55 -8.81
CA ALA A 79 2.49 -1.79 -8.76
C ALA A 79 2.07 -2.15 -7.33
N ALA A 80 2.97 -2.05 -6.37
CA ALA A 80 2.65 -2.28 -4.95
C ALA A 80 1.62 -1.25 -4.43
N SER A 81 1.81 0.02 -4.77
CA SER A 81 0.85 1.09 -4.46
C SER A 81 -0.52 0.85 -5.11
N ALA A 82 -0.56 0.34 -6.34
CA ALA A 82 -1.80 -0.03 -7.02
C ALA A 82 -2.55 -1.16 -6.30
N ALA A 83 -1.83 -2.16 -5.80
CA ALA A 83 -2.42 -3.24 -5.01
C ALA A 83 -3.04 -2.71 -3.70
N LEU A 84 -2.34 -1.80 -3.00
CA LEU A 84 -2.86 -1.13 -1.81
C LEU A 84 -4.07 -0.22 -2.13
N ASN A 85 -4.05 0.46 -3.27
CA ASN A 85 -5.17 1.28 -3.73
C ASN A 85 -6.42 0.41 -4.01
N GLY A 86 -6.23 -0.77 -4.60
CA GLY A 86 -7.32 -1.74 -4.80
C GLY A 86 -7.91 -2.24 -3.48
N LEU A 87 -7.07 -2.51 -2.48
CA LEU A 87 -7.51 -2.84 -1.12
C LEU A 87 -8.28 -1.68 -0.49
N ALA A 88 -7.78 -0.45 -0.61
CA ALA A 88 -8.44 0.74 -0.07
C ALA A 88 -9.85 0.94 -0.67
N ALA A 89 -10.04 0.66 -1.95
CA ALA A 89 -11.36 0.73 -2.59
C ALA A 89 -12.33 -0.29 -1.99
N SER A 90 -11.89 -1.53 -1.74
CA SER A 90 -12.72 -2.54 -1.09
C SER A 90 -13.03 -2.18 0.37
N LEU A 91 -12.03 -1.74 1.13
CA LEU A 91 -12.20 -1.35 2.53
C LEU A 91 -13.09 -0.12 2.71
N MET A 92 -13.03 0.85 1.78
CA MET A 92 -13.92 2.01 1.76
C MET A 92 -15.38 1.57 1.70
N LYS A 93 -15.71 0.65 0.80
CA LYS A 93 -17.06 0.10 0.65
C LYS A 93 -17.48 -0.65 1.90
N ILE A 94 -16.66 -1.54 2.41
CA ILE A 94 -16.94 -2.34 3.60
C ILE A 94 -17.17 -1.44 4.82
N ALA A 95 -16.34 -0.44 5.04
CA ALA A 95 -16.49 0.49 6.16
C ALA A 95 -17.80 1.30 6.06
N ASN A 96 -18.19 1.73 4.88
CA ASN A 96 -19.46 2.44 4.67
C ASN A 96 -20.67 1.51 4.88
N ASP A 97 -20.62 0.27 4.46
CA ASP A 97 -21.67 -0.71 4.72
C ASP A 97 -21.84 -0.93 6.23
N ILE A 98 -20.76 -1.15 6.95
CA ILE A 98 -20.78 -1.34 8.41
C ILE A 98 -21.39 -0.13 9.12
N ARG A 99 -20.99 1.09 8.70
CA ARG A 99 -21.59 2.33 9.24
C ARG A 99 -23.09 2.37 9.03
N MET A 100 -23.53 2.05 7.83
CA MET A 100 -24.94 2.08 7.45
C MET A 100 -25.75 1.02 8.21
N LEU A 101 -25.24 -0.21 8.26
CA LEU A 101 -25.86 -1.32 8.97
C LEU A 101 -25.94 -1.09 10.49
N GLY A 102 -24.96 -0.38 11.04
CA GLY A 102 -24.93 0.01 12.46
C GLY A 102 -25.71 1.29 12.80
N SER A 103 -26.34 1.93 11.81
CA SER A 103 -27.11 3.16 12.03
C SER A 103 -28.40 2.92 12.80
N GLY A 104 -28.75 3.80 13.70
CA GLY A 104 -29.95 3.68 14.54
C GLY A 104 -29.64 4.15 15.98
N PRO A 105 -30.42 3.69 16.97
CA PRO A 105 -31.37 2.57 16.95
C PRO A 105 -32.79 2.89 16.45
N ARG A 106 -33.20 4.15 16.40
CA ARG A 106 -34.58 4.51 16.06
C ARG A 106 -34.80 4.93 14.62
N CYS A 107 -33.82 5.62 14.06
CA CYS A 107 -33.84 6.15 12.69
C CYS A 107 -32.62 5.66 11.94
N GLY A 108 -32.63 4.42 11.54
CA GLY A 108 -31.53 3.76 10.81
C GLY A 108 -31.84 2.30 10.56
N ILE A 109 -30.88 1.59 10.01
CA ILE A 109 -31.04 0.17 9.65
C ILE A 109 -30.96 -0.72 10.89
N GLY A 110 -29.98 -0.47 11.79
CA GLY A 110 -29.90 -1.12 13.10
C GLY A 110 -29.67 -2.63 13.07
N GLU A 111 -29.10 -3.19 11.99
CA GLU A 111 -28.81 -4.61 11.88
C GLU A 111 -27.50 -5.03 12.58
N LEU A 112 -26.61 -4.08 12.83
CA LEU A 112 -25.37 -4.30 13.56
C LEU A 112 -25.33 -3.46 14.82
N SER A 113 -24.89 -4.07 15.93
CA SER A 113 -24.52 -3.35 17.14
C SER A 113 -23.02 -3.11 17.13
N LEU A 114 -22.61 -1.87 16.94
CA LEU A 114 -21.19 -1.49 16.96
C LEU A 114 -20.74 -1.26 18.41
N PRO A 115 -19.49 -1.62 18.75
CA PRO A 115 -18.94 -1.36 20.07
C PRO A 115 -18.79 0.15 20.33
N ALA A 116 -19.12 0.58 21.53
CA ALA A 116 -18.88 1.95 21.99
C ALA A 116 -17.40 2.09 22.42
N ASN A 117 -16.51 2.24 21.46
CA ASN A 117 -15.06 2.33 21.72
C ASN A 117 -14.63 3.67 22.32
N GLU A 118 -15.46 4.70 22.18
CA GLU A 118 -15.17 6.07 22.61
C GLU A 118 -16.41 6.69 23.28
N PRO A 119 -16.21 7.64 24.23
CA PRO A 119 -17.30 8.43 24.73
C PRO A 119 -18.01 9.15 23.59
N GLY A 120 -19.33 9.13 23.58
CA GLY A 120 -20.12 9.89 22.62
C GLY A 120 -20.01 11.39 22.84
N SER A 121 -20.82 12.16 22.12
CA SER A 121 -20.89 13.62 22.28
C SER A 121 -21.33 13.99 23.70
N SER A 122 -20.66 14.97 24.33
CA SER A 122 -21.07 15.52 25.62
C SER A 122 -22.45 16.21 25.56
N ILE A 123 -22.88 16.63 24.39
CA ILE A 123 -24.18 17.28 24.14
C ILE A 123 -25.30 16.26 23.98
N MET A 124 -24.97 15.06 23.49
CA MET A 124 -25.95 13.99 23.21
C MET A 124 -25.58 12.71 23.99
N PRO A 125 -26.01 12.57 25.24
CA PRO A 125 -25.72 11.37 26.03
C PRO A 125 -26.22 10.09 25.34
N GLY A 126 -25.39 9.06 25.37
CA GLY A 126 -25.70 7.77 24.72
C GLY A 126 -25.47 7.72 23.22
N LYS A 127 -24.98 8.80 22.59
CA LYS A 127 -24.59 8.77 21.18
C LYS A 127 -23.31 7.92 21.01
N VAL A 128 -23.38 6.92 20.17
CA VAL A 128 -22.24 6.10 19.74
C VAL A 128 -21.93 6.44 18.28
N ASN A 129 -20.68 6.89 18.02
CA ASN A 129 -20.22 7.14 16.66
C ASN A 129 -19.49 5.90 16.12
N PRO A 130 -19.59 5.58 14.83
CA PRO A 130 -18.85 4.49 14.20
C PRO A 130 -17.41 4.93 13.86
N THR A 131 -16.66 5.39 14.86
CA THR A 131 -15.38 6.09 14.70
C THR A 131 -14.32 5.25 14.00
N GLN A 132 -14.30 3.93 14.22
CA GLN A 132 -13.35 3.04 13.54
C GLN A 132 -13.64 2.95 12.04
N SER A 133 -14.90 2.85 11.66
CA SER A 133 -15.28 2.87 10.24
C SER A 133 -14.99 4.22 9.59
N GLU A 134 -15.21 5.32 10.31
CA GLU A 134 -14.90 6.68 9.85
C GLU A 134 -13.38 6.85 9.65
N ALA A 135 -12.57 6.43 10.61
CA ALA A 135 -11.11 6.45 10.49
C ALA A 135 -10.63 5.62 9.30
N LEU A 136 -11.21 4.43 9.10
CA LEU A 136 -10.85 3.59 7.97
C LEU A 136 -11.16 4.26 6.62
N THR A 137 -12.30 4.95 6.48
CA THR A 137 -12.61 5.68 5.24
C THR A 137 -11.63 6.82 4.98
N MET A 138 -11.15 7.51 6.03
CA MET A 138 -10.11 8.55 5.92
C MET A 138 -8.77 7.94 5.46
N VAL A 139 -8.36 6.82 6.04
CA VAL A 139 -7.14 6.09 5.62
C VAL A 139 -7.24 5.67 4.17
N CYS A 140 -8.37 5.09 3.75
CA CYS A 140 -8.58 4.69 2.36
C CYS A 140 -8.46 5.89 1.40
N THR A 141 -9.05 7.02 1.75
CA THR A 141 -8.95 8.25 0.96
C THR A 141 -7.49 8.71 0.82
N GLN A 142 -6.73 8.67 1.90
CA GLN A 142 -5.30 9.05 1.89
C GLN A 142 -4.49 8.10 1.00
N VAL A 143 -4.73 6.79 1.09
CA VAL A 143 -4.05 5.78 0.25
C VAL A 143 -4.34 6.03 -1.24
N MET A 144 -5.59 6.35 -1.60
CA MET A 144 -5.95 6.67 -2.99
C MET A 144 -5.23 7.93 -3.50
N GLY A 145 -5.14 8.97 -2.67
CA GLY A 145 -4.38 10.19 -2.99
C GLY A 145 -2.88 9.91 -3.17
N ASN A 146 -2.30 9.14 -2.25
CA ASN A 146 -0.89 8.74 -2.33
C ASN A 146 -0.60 7.90 -3.57
N HIS A 147 -1.52 6.99 -3.96
CA HIS A 147 -1.34 6.19 -5.18
C HIS A 147 -1.27 7.07 -6.43
N THR A 148 -2.12 8.09 -6.53
CA THR A 148 -2.04 9.06 -7.64
C THR A 148 -0.69 9.76 -7.67
N THR A 149 -0.21 10.22 -6.51
CA THR A 149 1.10 10.85 -6.37
C THR A 149 2.24 9.91 -6.79
N ILE A 150 2.23 8.67 -6.31
CA ILE A 150 3.24 7.65 -6.63
C ILE A 150 3.23 7.32 -8.13
N THR A 151 2.05 7.23 -8.75
CA THR A 151 1.92 6.96 -10.19
C THR A 151 2.56 8.10 -11.01
N ILE A 152 2.26 9.35 -10.68
CA ILE A 152 2.86 10.51 -11.34
C ILE A 152 4.37 10.53 -11.11
N ALA A 153 4.83 10.29 -9.90
CA ALA A 153 6.24 10.24 -9.56
C ALA A 153 6.97 9.12 -10.32
N GLY A 154 6.37 7.94 -10.43
CA GLY A 154 6.92 6.80 -11.19
C GLY A 154 6.99 7.05 -12.69
N SER A 155 6.09 7.87 -13.25
CA SER A 155 6.09 8.23 -14.67
C SER A 155 7.14 9.29 -15.05
N ASN A 156 7.87 9.83 -14.09
CA ASN A 156 8.89 10.84 -14.29
C ASN A 156 10.29 10.23 -14.41
N GLY A 157 11.28 11.08 -14.60
CA GLY A 157 12.66 10.70 -14.74
C GLY A 157 13.17 10.86 -16.17
N HIS A 158 14.49 10.91 -16.29
CA HIS A 158 15.21 10.97 -17.56
C HIS A 158 16.34 9.97 -17.51
N PHE A 159 16.37 9.04 -18.46
CA PHE A 159 17.36 7.97 -18.54
C PHE A 159 17.45 7.18 -17.22
N GLU A 160 18.57 7.20 -16.51
CA GLU A 160 18.81 6.44 -15.28
C GLU A 160 18.59 7.27 -13.99
N LEU A 161 17.95 8.44 -14.08
CA LEU A 161 17.69 9.30 -12.92
C LEU A 161 16.22 9.70 -12.81
N ASN A 162 15.64 9.43 -11.65
CA ASN A 162 14.33 9.93 -11.24
C ASN A 162 14.47 10.62 -9.89
N VAL A 163 14.18 11.92 -9.86
CA VAL A 163 14.31 12.77 -8.66
C VAL A 163 13.09 12.72 -7.73
N PHE A 164 12.02 12.01 -8.10
CA PHE A 164 10.78 11.92 -7.33
C PHE A 164 10.82 10.87 -6.21
N LYS A 165 11.94 10.20 -5.97
CA LYS A 165 12.09 9.19 -4.90
C LYS A 165 11.61 9.66 -3.53
N PRO A 166 11.90 10.89 -3.07
CA PRO A 166 11.40 11.34 -1.76
C PRO A 166 9.89 11.32 -1.66
N VAL A 167 9.16 11.72 -2.70
CA VAL A 167 7.71 11.76 -2.68
C VAL A 167 7.05 10.37 -2.76
N MET A 168 7.82 9.35 -3.16
CA MET A 168 7.34 7.97 -3.14
C MET A 168 7.52 7.29 -1.77
N ILE A 169 8.45 7.80 -0.96
CA ILE A 169 8.84 7.21 0.32
C ILE A 169 8.07 7.85 1.48
N TYR A 170 7.73 9.14 1.39
CA TYR A 170 7.04 9.91 2.41
C TYR A 170 5.57 10.18 2.01
#